data_fcbb3eb3bc6344452c676957dc40bb9c
#
_entry.id   fcbb3eb3bc6344452c676957dc40bb9c
#
_cell.length_a   1.000
_cell.length_b   1.000
_cell.length_c   1.000
_cell.angle_alpha   90.00
_cell.angle_beta   90.00
_cell.angle_gamma   90.00
#
_symmetry.space_group_name_H-M   'P 1'
#
loop_
_entity.id
_entity.type
_entity.pdbx_description
1 polymer ?
#
loop_
_entity_poly.entity_id
_entity_poly.type
_entity_poly.pdbx_seq_one_letter_code
_entity_poly.pdbx_strand_id
1 'polypeptide(L)'
;MNENKYIHFERLWRGLVIGTPYLWLVLFFLVPIGFVFKISLADPIIGQPPFTPLWEWTDSARISILTTFDNYRFLFMEELYWISYLNSVKVAAISTLICLLVGYPMAYGITRCSGNIKSFLLLLIVLPFWTSFLLRVYAWMGMLSTHGVINTLLLNSGLIEQPLKLLYTDLAVYVGIVYTYLPFMILPLYANLERRDLVLTEAAADLGSRPWRAFLDITLPLSTPGIIAGCLLVFIPALGEFVIPTLLGGLDSLMIGRTLFDEFFQNRDWPLASAVATLLLLILIIPIMIFQKYREQET
;
A
#
# COMPACT_ATOMS: atom_id res chain seq x y z
N MET A 1 -30.95 -45.47 3.67
CA MET A 1 -29.98 -44.82 2.75
C MET A 1 -28.86 -44.25 3.63
N ASN A 2 -27.63 -44.81 3.49
CA ASN A 2 -26.58 -44.84 4.51
C ASN A 2 -26.13 -43.48 5.01
N GLU A 3 -26.21 -43.22 6.31
CA GLU A 3 -25.64 -42.03 7.02
C GLU A 3 -24.16 -41.80 6.65
N ASN A 4 -23.38 -42.83 6.44
CA ASN A 4 -21.99 -42.73 6.00
C ASN A 4 -21.82 -42.06 4.61
N LYS A 5 -22.76 -42.17 3.69
CA LYS A 5 -22.71 -41.49 2.38
C LYS A 5 -22.98 -40.01 2.51
N TYR A 6 -23.86 -39.60 3.42
CA TYR A 6 -24.14 -38.16 3.72
C TYR A 6 -22.92 -37.47 4.34
N ILE A 7 -22.27 -38.14 5.30
CA ILE A 7 -21.08 -37.58 5.98
C ILE A 7 -19.89 -37.46 4.98
N HIS A 8 -19.72 -38.44 4.07
CA HIS A 8 -18.70 -38.35 3.01
C HIS A 8 -19.03 -37.24 2.00
N PHE A 9 -20.28 -37.06 1.63
CA PHE A 9 -20.72 -36.02 0.70
C PHE A 9 -20.56 -34.61 1.31
N GLU A 10 -20.91 -34.42 2.56
CA GLU A 10 -20.68 -33.15 3.27
C GLU A 10 -19.19 -32.81 3.41
N ARG A 11 -18.34 -33.80 3.72
CA ARG A 11 -16.87 -33.57 3.77
C ARG A 11 -16.27 -33.21 2.40
N LEU A 12 -16.73 -33.86 1.33
CA LEU A 12 -16.34 -33.51 -0.03
C LEU A 12 -16.77 -32.10 -0.42
N TRP A 13 -18.02 -31.73 -0.14
CA TRP A 13 -18.50 -30.37 -0.41
C TRP A 13 -17.81 -29.32 0.42
N ARG A 14 -17.57 -29.54 1.70
CA ARG A 14 -16.74 -28.65 2.53
C ARG A 14 -15.30 -28.54 1.99
N GLY A 15 -14.72 -29.67 1.58
CA GLY A 15 -13.38 -29.68 0.96
C GLY A 15 -13.33 -28.88 -0.34
N LEU A 16 -14.36 -28.98 -1.20
CA LEU A 16 -14.47 -28.20 -2.44
C LEU A 16 -14.67 -26.71 -2.17
N VAL A 17 -15.59 -26.34 -1.27
CA VAL A 17 -15.88 -24.94 -0.94
C VAL A 17 -14.68 -24.26 -0.33
N ILE A 18 -13.94 -24.93 0.55
CA ILE A 18 -12.74 -24.38 1.17
C ILE A 18 -11.55 -24.47 0.20
N GLY A 19 -11.38 -25.58 -0.50
CA GLY A 19 -10.23 -25.83 -1.37
C GLY A 19 -10.19 -24.94 -2.60
N THR A 20 -11.34 -24.54 -3.16
CA THR A 20 -11.39 -23.70 -4.37
C THR A 20 -10.72 -22.34 -4.18
N PRO A 21 -11.04 -21.55 -3.12
CA PRO A 21 -10.33 -20.28 -2.86
C PRO A 21 -8.83 -20.48 -2.57
N TYR A 22 -8.46 -21.54 -1.83
CA TYR A 22 -7.05 -21.82 -1.57
C TYR A 22 -6.29 -22.22 -2.83
N LEU A 23 -6.88 -23.06 -3.70
CA LEU A 23 -6.30 -23.41 -4.98
C LEU A 23 -6.10 -22.17 -5.86
N TRP A 24 -7.08 -21.27 -5.89
CA TRP A 24 -6.98 -20.01 -6.60
C TRP A 24 -5.81 -19.16 -6.07
N LEU A 25 -5.70 -18.99 -4.75
CA LEU A 25 -4.61 -18.23 -4.13
C LEU A 25 -3.24 -18.86 -4.41
N VAL A 26 -3.12 -20.17 -4.33
CA VAL A 26 -1.87 -20.88 -4.66
C VAL A 26 -1.51 -20.63 -6.13
N LEU A 27 -2.43 -20.80 -7.04
CA LEU A 27 -2.17 -20.78 -8.48
C LEU A 27 -1.89 -19.36 -9.00
N PHE A 28 -2.64 -18.36 -8.53
CA PHE A 28 -2.55 -16.99 -9.04
C PHE A 28 -1.73 -16.04 -8.16
N PHE A 29 -1.38 -16.44 -6.96
CA PHE A 29 -0.58 -15.63 -6.05
C PHE A 29 0.74 -16.31 -5.70
N LEU A 30 0.71 -17.52 -5.15
CA LEU A 30 1.91 -18.18 -4.65
C LEU A 30 2.84 -18.67 -5.78
N VAL A 31 2.27 -19.18 -6.88
CA VAL A 31 3.07 -19.62 -8.04
C VAL A 31 3.81 -18.45 -8.69
N PRO A 32 3.18 -17.29 -9.02
CA PRO A 32 3.90 -16.13 -9.53
C PRO A 32 4.99 -15.63 -8.57
N ILE A 33 4.73 -15.57 -7.27
CA ILE A 33 5.76 -15.20 -6.27
C ILE A 33 6.92 -16.22 -6.31
N GLY A 34 6.62 -17.51 -6.41
CA GLY A 34 7.62 -18.55 -6.56
C GLY A 34 8.49 -18.36 -7.81
N PHE A 35 7.89 -17.91 -8.93
CA PHE A 35 8.65 -17.54 -10.13
C PHE A 35 9.54 -16.32 -9.91
N VAL A 36 9.06 -15.28 -9.26
CA VAL A 36 9.87 -14.10 -8.93
C VAL A 36 11.04 -14.52 -8.05
N PHE A 37 10.78 -15.29 -6.99
CA PHE A 37 11.84 -15.82 -6.12
C PHE A 37 12.83 -16.71 -6.88
N LYS A 38 12.35 -17.54 -7.82
CA LYS A 38 13.20 -18.32 -8.69
C LYS A 38 14.14 -17.44 -9.52
N ILE A 39 13.61 -16.40 -10.17
CA ILE A 39 14.37 -15.50 -11.03
C ILE A 39 15.39 -14.70 -10.21
N SER A 40 15.09 -14.35 -8.97
CA SER A 40 16.01 -13.62 -8.08
C SER A 40 17.31 -14.37 -7.76
N LEU A 41 17.33 -15.69 -7.96
CA LEU A 41 18.49 -16.58 -7.77
C LEU A 41 19.21 -16.91 -9.08
N ALA A 42 18.86 -16.28 -10.18
CA ALA A 42 19.47 -16.48 -11.50
C ALA A 42 20.49 -15.38 -11.81
N ASP A 43 21.34 -15.63 -12.80
CA ASP A 43 22.26 -14.62 -13.32
C ASP A 43 21.65 -13.88 -14.52
N PRO A 44 21.91 -12.56 -14.68
CA PRO A 44 21.47 -11.82 -15.85
C PRO A 44 22.23 -12.26 -17.10
N ILE A 45 21.52 -12.47 -18.20
CA ILE A 45 22.11 -12.79 -19.51
C ILE A 45 21.51 -11.91 -20.61
N ILE A 46 22.29 -11.68 -21.67
CA ILE A 46 21.79 -11.03 -22.88
C ILE A 46 21.02 -12.06 -23.70
N GLY A 47 19.69 -12.08 -23.55
CA GLY A 47 18.82 -13.06 -24.22
C GLY A 47 17.33 -12.85 -23.92
N GLN A 48 16.50 -13.76 -24.37
CA GLN A 48 15.08 -13.83 -24.05
C GLN A 48 14.73 -15.26 -23.61
N PRO A 49 14.42 -15.48 -22.33
CA PRO A 49 14.36 -14.52 -21.22
C PRO A 49 15.75 -14.08 -20.75
N PRO A 50 15.91 -12.87 -20.12
CA PRO A 50 17.20 -12.30 -19.76
C PRO A 50 17.72 -12.85 -18.42
N PHE A 51 17.62 -14.14 -18.18
CA PHE A 51 18.12 -14.82 -16.98
C PHE A 51 18.49 -16.27 -17.28
N THR A 52 19.47 -16.80 -16.53
CA THR A 52 19.90 -18.19 -16.66
C THR A 52 18.84 -19.17 -16.15
N PRO A 53 18.74 -20.39 -16.76
CA PRO A 53 17.94 -21.46 -16.18
C PRO A 53 18.53 -21.88 -14.83
N LEU A 54 17.69 -22.24 -13.82
CA LEU A 54 18.18 -22.70 -12.51
C LEU A 54 18.80 -24.09 -12.56
N TRP A 55 18.51 -24.88 -13.59
CA TRP A 55 19.06 -26.20 -13.81
C TRP A 55 19.28 -26.43 -15.29
N GLU A 56 20.40 -27.05 -15.61
CA GLU A 56 20.69 -27.59 -16.93
C GLU A 56 20.96 -29.08 -16.86
N TRP A 57 20.48 -29.78 -17.87
CA TRP A 57 20.82 -31.18 -18.06
C TRP A 57 22.21 -31.25 -18.69
N THR A 58 23.20 -31.72 -17.95
CA THR A 58 24.52 -32.02 -18.48
C THR A 58 24.50 -33.46 -19.05
N ASP A 59 25.23 -33.73 -20.13
CA ASP A 59 25.20 -34.95 -20.94
C ASP A 59 25.33 -36.31 -20.22
N SER A 60 25.37 -36.37 -18.92
CA SER A 60 25.60 -37.56 -18.09
C SER A 60 24.51 -37.77 -17.04
N ALA A 61 23.24 -37.43 -17.29
CA ALA A 61 22.16 -37.56 -16.32
C ALA A 61 22.42 -36.82 -14.95
N ARG A 62 23.26 -35.80 -14.97
CA ARG A 62 23.50 -34.90 -13.82
C ARG A 62 22.75 -33.59 -14.02
N ILE A 63 22.00 -33.21 -12.99
CA ILE A 63 21.37 -31.89 -12.92
C ILE A 63 22.38 -30.95 -12.27
N SER A 64 22.87 -29.95 -13.01
CA SER A 64 23.63 -28.84 -12.45
C SER A 64 22.66 -27.77 -11.96
N ILE A 65 22.74 -27.41 -10.69
CA ILE A 65 21.95 -26.33 -10.10
C ILE A 65 22.76 -25.05 -10.25
N LEU A 66 22.25 -24.11 -11.06
CA LEU A 66 22.88 -22.82 -11.35
C LEU A 66 22.15 -21.74 -10.52
N THR A 67 22.36 -21.72 -9.22
CA THR A 67 21.78 -20.70 -8.35
C THR A 67 22.88 -19.79 -7.82
N THR A 68 22.63 -18.47 -7.86
CA THR A 68 23.52 -17.47 -7.30
C THR A 68 22.80 -16.62 -6.25
N PHE A 69 23.57 -16.16 -5.26
CA PHE A 69 23.08 -15.16 -4.29
C PHE A 69 23.72 -13.78 -4.55
N ASP A 70 24.41 -13.61 -5.69
CA ASP A 70 25.13 -12.38 -6.00
C ASP A 70 24.22 -11.17 -6.14
N ASN A 71 22.98 -11.36 -6.65
CA ASN A 71 21.97 -10.30 -6.68
C ASN A 71 21.67 -9.74 -5.29
N TYR A 72 21.49 -10.61 -4.29
CA TYR A 72 21.26 -10.20 -2.91
C TYR A 72 22.50 -9.54 -2.31
N ARG A 73 23.68 -10.10 -2.57
CA ARG A 73 24.95 -9.50 -2.14
C ARG A 73 25.12 -8.10 -2.71
N PHE A 74 24.81 -7.92 -4.00
CA PHE A 74 24.84 -6.62 -4.67
C PHE A 74 23.87 -5.63 -4.03
N LEU A 75 22.63 -6.03 -3.77
CA LEU A 75 21.63 -5.19 -3.07
C LEU A 75 22.12 -4.73 -1.69
N PHE A 76 22.85 -5.58 -0.97
CA PHE A 76 23.38 -5.22 0.36
C PHE A 76 24.65 -4.35 0.29
N MET A 77 25.40 -4.38 -0.80
CA MET A 77 26.62 -3.59 -0.97
C MET A 77 26.36 -2.21 -1.58
N GLU A 78 25.36 -2.08 -2.44
CA GLU A 78 25.06 -0.84 -3.15
C GLU A 78 24.15 0.08 -2.33
N GLU A 79 24.67 1.27 -2.03
CA GLU A 79 24.00 2.28 -1.21
C GLU A 79 22.67 2.75 -1.80
N LEU A 80 22.56 2.77 -3.12
CA LEU A 80 21.36 3.19 -3.87
C LEU A 80 20.09 2.44 -3.40
N TYR A 81 20.17 1.12 -3.23
CA TYR A 81 19.00 0.32 -2.85
C TYR A 81 18.59 0.58 -1.41
N TRP A 82 19.54 0.70 -0.48
CA TRP A 82 19.23 1.01 0.92
C TRP A 82 18.60 2.38 1.08
N ILE A 83 19.13 3.38 0.39
CA ILE A 83 18.54 4.73 0.36
C ILE A 83 17.13 4.66 -0.21
N SER A 84 16.93 3.93 -1.32
CA SER A 84 15.61 3.77 -1.93
C SER A 84 14.60 3.08 -1.00
N TYR A 85 15.01 2.02 -0.27
CA TYR A 85 14.16 1.34 0.72
C TYR A 85 13.82 2.26 1.89
N LEU A 86 14.80 2.92 2.48
CA LEU A 86 14.60 3.83 3.60
C LEU A 86 13.72 5.01 3.22
N ASN A 87 13.94 5.60 2.05
CA ASN A 87 13.10 6.68 1.53
C ASN A 87 11.67 6.20 1.29
N SER A 88 11.47 5.00 0.72
CA SER A 88 10.14 4.44 0.53
C SER A 88 9.41 4.25 1.86
N VAL A 89 10.07 3.68 2.87
CA VAL A 89 9.50 3.51 4.22
C VAL A 89 9.17 4.87 4.83
N LYS A 90 10.07 5.84 4.74
CA LYS A 90 9.87 7.22 5.23
C LYS A 90 8.68 7.88 4.55
N VAL A 91 8.62 7.86 3.22
CA VAL A 91 7.54 8.48 2.44
C VAL A 91 6.21 7.79 2.73
N ALA A 92 6.17 6.45 2.75
CA ALA A 92 4.98 5.70 3.08
C ALA A 92 4.49 5.98 4.50
N ALA A 93 5.37 6.02 5.50
CA ALA A 93 5.02 6.30 6.89
C ALA A 93 4.48 7.72 7.09
N ILE A 94 5.17 8.74 6.52
CA ILE A 94 4.72 10.13 6.62
C ILE A 94 3.39 10.32 5.88
N SER A 95 3.24 9.78 4.68
CA SER A 95 1.98 9.85 3.92
C SER A 95 0.84 9.17 4.66
N THR A 96 1.09 8.00 5.27
CA THR A 96 0.11 7.30 6.10
C THR A 96 -0.31 8.14 7.31
N LEU A 97 0.64 8.77 7.98
CA LEU A 97 0.35 9.66 9.12
C LEU A 97 -0.49 10.86 8.67
N ILE A 98 -0.15 11.50 7.55
CA ILE A 98 -0.93 12.61 7.00
C ILE A 98 -2.34 12.14 6.62
N CYS A 99 -2.47 10.97 5.95
CA CYS A 99 -3.77 10.37 5.64
C CYS A 99 -4.59 10.10 6.90
N LEU A 100 -3.97 9.66 8.00
CA LEU A 100 -4.64 9.44 9.27
C LEU A 100 -5.11 10.76 9.89
N LEU A 101 -4.24 11.78 9.95
CA LEU A 101 -4.56 13.09 10.52
C LEU A 101 -5.68 13.82 9.76
N VAL A 102 -5.75 13.65 8.45
CA VAL A 102 -6.81 14.23 7.61
C VAL A 102 -8.03 13.31 7.56
N GLY A 103 -7.83 12.02 7.38
CA GLY A 103 -8.89 11.03 7.19
C GLY A 103 -9.70 10.74 8.45
N TYR A 104 -9.07 10.77 9.64
CA TYR A 104 -9.77 10.52 10.90
C TYR A 104 -10.84 11.56 11.20
N PRO A 105 -10.55 12.88 11.18
CA PRO A 105 -11.59 13.90 11.33
C PRO A 105 -12.69 13.81 10.27
N MET A 106 -12.34 13.50 9.02
CA MET A 106 -13.32 13.31 7.94
C MET A 106 -14.24 12.13 8.23
N ALA A 107 -13.68 10.95 8.54
CA ALA A 107 -14.44 9.76 8.89
C ALA A 107 -15.36 10.00 10.11
N TYR A 108 -14.81 10.62 11.17
CA TYR A 108 -15.57 10.97 12.37
C TYR A 108 -16.69 11.98 12.07
N GLY A 109 -16.43 13.01 11.26
CA GLY A 109 -17.45 13.97 10.84
C GLY A 109 -18.59 13.31 10.06
N ILE A 110 -18.29 12.37 9.16
CA ILE A 110 -19.28 11.65 8.36
C ILE A 110 -20.20 10.80 9.27
N THR A 111 -19.67 10.15 10.31
CA THR A 111 -20.53 9.39 11.26
C THR A 111 -21.51 10.28 12.02
N ARG A 112 -21.23 11.58 12.16
CA ARG A 112 -22.12 12.56 12.81
C ARG A 112 -23.19 13.12 11.87
N CYS A 113 -23.05 12.91 10.56
CA CYS A 113 -24.06 13.33 9.59
C CYS A 113 -25.21 12.31 9.53
N SER A 114 -26.39 12.74 9.10
CA SER A 114 -27.57 11.90 8.98
C SER A 114 -28.06 11.82 7.53
N GLY A 115 -28.76 10.72 7.19
CA GLY A 115 -29.52 10.56 5.96
C GLY A 115 -28.69 10.77 4.68
N ASN A 116 -29.22 11.57 3.77
CA ASN A 116 -28.67 11.78 2.43
C ASN A 116 -27.29 12.45 2.42
N ILE A 117 -26.99 13.29 3.43
CA ILE A 117 -25.70 13.97 3.54
C ILE A 117 -24.57 12.96 3.75
N LYS A 118 -24.76 11.98 4.63
CA LYS A 118 -23.80 10.90 4.89
C LYS A 118 -23.50 10.14 3.59
N SER A 119 -24.53 9.68 2.88
CA SER A 119 -24.38 8.95 1.62
C SER A 119 -23.68 9.80 0.54
N PHE A 120 -24.01 11.08 0.46
CA PHE A 120 -23.38 12.00 -0.48
C PHE A 120 -21.89 12.22 -0.18
N LEU A 121 -21.51 12.39 1.10
CA LEU A 121 -20.11 12.54 1.50
C LEU A 121 -19.28 11.28 1.22
N LEU A 122 -19.85 10.09 1.48
CA LEU A 122 -19.22 8.82 1.12
C LEU A 122 -19.03 8.68 -0.39
N LEU A 123 -20.03 9.08 -1.17
CA LEU A 123 -19.92 9.12 -2.63
C LEU A 123 -18.78 10.03 -3.09
N LEU A 124 -18.64 11.24 -2.51
CA LEU A 124 -17.57 12.17 -2.84
C LEU A 124 -16.18 11.61 -2.55
N ILE A 125 -16.02 10.80 -1.49
CA ILE A 125 -14.74 10.14 -1.18
C ILE A 125 -14.37 9.11 -2.24
N VAL A 126 -15.35 8.37 -2.76
CA VAL A 126 -15.12 7.31 -3.76
C VAL A 126 -15.05 7.86 -5.18
N LEU A 127 -15.66 9.01 -5.44
CA LEU A 127 -15.77 9.62 -6.77
C LEU A 127 -14.43 9.75 -7.52
N PRO A 128 -13.28 10.08 -6.89
CA PRO A 128 -11.99 10.10 -7.59
C PRO A 128 -11.60 8.78 -8.22
N PHE A 129 -12.07 7.63 -7.71
CA PHE A 129 -11.75 6.33 -8.31
C PHE A 129 -12.43 6.06 -9.66
N TRP A 130 -13.45 6.82 -10.01
CA TRP A 130 -14.10 6.73 -11.32
C TRP A 130 -13.26 7.35 -12.44
N THR A 131 -12.23 8.10 -12.09
CA THR A 131 -11.27 8.65 -13.04
C THR A 131 -9.98 7.81 -13.07
N SER A 132 -9.30 7.81 -14.24
CA SER A 132 -8.01 7.13 -14.37
C SER A 132 -7.00 7.64 -13.35
N PHE A 133 -6.25 6.71 -12.76
CA PHE A 133 -5.15 7.03 -11.84
C PHE A 133 -4.13 7.98 -12.47
N LEU A 134 -3.67 7.67 -13.69
CA LEU A 134 -2.71 8.50 -14.41
C LEU A 134 -3.23 9.91 -14.68
N LEU A 135 -4.50 10.06 -15.08
CA LEU A 135 -5.10 11.40 -15.30
C LEU A 135 -5.05 12.24 -14.01
N ARG A 136 -5.29 11.64 -12.86
CA ARG A 136 -5.21 12.34 -11.56
C ARG A 136 -3.78 12.80 -11.26
N VAL A 137 -2.77 11.94 -11.52
CA VAL A 137 -1.36 12.31 -11.32
C VAL A 137 -0.95 13.43 -12.29
N TYR A 138 -1.34 13.38 -13.56
CA TYR A 138 -1.11 14.46 -14.52
C TYR A 138 -1.82 15.76 -14.14
N ALA A 139 -3.04 15.69 -13.59
CA ALA A 139 -3.73 16.86 -13.07
C ALA A 139 -2.92 17.52 -11.95
N TRP A 140 -2.39 16.74 -11.00
CA TRP A 140 -1.50 17.25 -9.96
C TRP A 140 -0.20 17.84 -10.52
N MET A 141 0.40 17.21 -11.55
CA MET A 141 1.55 17.77 -12.25
C MET A 141 1.24 19.17 -12.83
N GLY A 142 0.10 19.32 -13.48
CA GLY A 142 -0.35 20.63 -13.99
C GLY A 142 -0.62 21.65 -12.89
N MET A 143 -1.27 21.24 -11.78
CA MET A 143 -1.60 22.12 -10.67
C MET A 143 -0.36 22.59 -9.90
N LEU A 144 0.64 21.73 -9.72
CA LEU A 144 1.88 22.00 -8.99
C LEU A 144 2.97 22.64 -9.86
N SER A 145 2.76 22.77 -11.17
CA SER A 145 3.73 23.40 -12.09
C SER A 145 3.97 24.87 -11.73
N THR A 146 5.09 25.42 -12.18
CA THR A 146 5.48 26.82 -11.91
C THR A 146 4.42 27.82 -12.36
N HIS A 147 3.74 27.55 -13.48
CA HIS A 147 2.61 28.33 -13.99
C HIS A 147 1.25 27.68 -13.72
N GLY A 148 1.21 26.73 -12.77
CA GLY A 148 0.01 26.00 -12.40
C GLY A 148 -0.97 26.83 -11.57
N VAL A 149 -2.16 26.25 -11.37
CA VAL A 149 -3.28 26.89 -10.68
C VAL A 149 -2.88 27.32 -9.25
N ILE A 150 -2.11 26.49 -8.53
CA ILE A 150 -1.71 26.78 -7.15
C ILE A 150 -0.82 28.01 -7.10
N ASN A 151 0.23 28.09 -7.91
CA ASN A 151 1.10 29.25 -7.97
C ASN A 151 0.35 30.52 -8.41
N THR A 152 -0.52 30.41 -9.40
CA THR A 152 -1.35 31.52 -9.88
C THR A 152 -2.26 32.06 -8.78
N LEU A 153 -2.91 31.19 -8.00
CA LEU A 153 -3.75 31.61 -6.88
C LEU A 153 -2.94 32.28 -5.75
N LEU A 154 -1.75 31.74 -5.43
CA LEU A 154 -0.88 32.31 -4.39
C LEU A 154 -0.31 33.66 -4.80
N LEU A 155 0.09 33.84 -6.06
CA LEU A 155 0.54 35.14 -6.61
C LEU A 155 -0.58 36.18 -6.61
N ASN A 156 -1.77 35.81 -7.10
CA ASN A 156 -2.91 36.69 -7.18
C ASN A 156 -3.44 37.12 -5.79
N SER A 157 -3.29 36.28 -4.78
CA SER A 157 -3.65 36.57 -3.41
C SER A 157 -2.60 37.47 -2.67
N GLY A 158 -1.45 37.69 -3.30
CA GLY A 158 -0.35 38.46 -2.69
C GLY A 158 0.38 37.69 -1.57
N LEU A 159 0.16 36.39 -1.42
CA LEU A 159 0.82 35.58 -0.42
C LEU A 159 2.28 35.26 -0.75
N ILE A 160 2.63 35.30 -2.04
CA ILE A 160 3.98 35.05 -2.55
C ILE A 160 4.31 36.10 -3.62
N GLU A 161 5.59 36.50 -3.71
CA GLU A 161 6.08 37.47 -4.72
C GLU A 161 6.61 36.74 -5.98
N GLN A 162 7.04 35.47 -5.84
CA GLN A 162 7.60 34.69 -6.91
C GLN A 162 6.98 33.27 -6.88
N PRO A 163 6.86 32.60 -8.05
CA PRO A 163 6.30 31.26 -8.11
C PRO A 163 7.18 30.26 -7.33
N LEU A 164 6.54 29.41 -6.53
CA LEU A 164 7.20 28.34 -5.79
C LEU A 164 7.52 27.15 -6.70
N LYS A 165 8.69 26.56 -6.52
CA LYS A 165 9.01 25.27 -7.13
C LYS A 165 8.35 24.16 -6.33
N LEU A 166 7.09 23.84 -6.66
CA LEU A 166 6.33 22.78 -5.99
C LEU A 166 6.50 21.43 -6.68
N LEU A 167 6.48 21.41 -8.02
CA LEU A 167 6.67 20.21 -8.83
C LEU A 167 8.13 19.74 -8.76
N TYR A 168 8.34 18.43 -8.86
CA TYR A 168 9.64 17.75 -8.74
C TYR A 168 10.28 17.96 -7.36
N THR A 169 9.47 17.84 -6.32
CA THR A 169 9.87 17.91 -4.91
C THR A 169 9.25 16.77 -4.11
N ASP A 170 9.80 16.49 -2.93
CA ASP A 170 9.19 15.52 -2.00
C ASP A 170 7.78 15.93 -1.59
N LEU A 171 7.51 17.25 -1.48
CA LEU A 171 6.17 17.75 -1.18
C LEU A 171 5.16 17.30 -2.24
N ALA A 172 5.51 17.37 -3.53
CA ALA A 172 4.63 16.92 -4.61
C ALA A 172 4.34 15.42 -4.50
N VAL A 173 5.35 14.62 -4.12
CA VAL A 173 5.18 13.18 -3.89
C VAL A 173 4.20 12.93 -2.73
N TYR A 174 4.37 13.63 -1.58
CA TYR A 174 3.45 13.50 -0.46
C TYR A 174 2.02 13.89 -0.84
N VAL A 175 1.82 15.01 -1.53
CA VAL A 175 0.49 15.45 -1.99
C VAL A 175 -0.14 14.41 -2.89
N GLY A 176 0.62 13.88 -3.87
CA GLY A 176 0.14 12.85 -4.79
C GLY A 176 -0.26 11.55 -4.09
N ILE A 177 0.57 11.06 -3.17
CA ILE A 177 0.32 9.84 -2.41
C ILE A 177 -0.88 10.04 -1.48
N VAL A 178 -0.89 11.12 -0.68
CA VAL A 178 -1.99 11.39 0.26
C VAL A 178 -3.33 11.53 -0.48
N TYR A 179 -3.38 12.30 -1.55
CA TYR A 179 -4.60 12.43 -2.35
C TYR A 179 -5.09 11.08 -2.89
N THR A 180 -4.17 10.26 -3.38
CA THR A 180 -4.50 8.98 -4.00
C THR A 180 -5.01 7.96 -2.98
N TYR A 181 -4.38 7.89 -1.80
CA TYR A 181 -4.64 6.85 -0.81
C TYR A 181 -5.56 7.30 0.34
N LEU A 182 -5.93 8.59 0.43
CA LEU A 182 -6.83 9.11 1.46
C LEU A 182 -8.16 8.34 1.59
N PRO A 183 -8.84 7.95 0.50
CA PRO A 183 -10.06 7.15 0.59
C PRO A 183 -9.85 5.77 1.27
N PHE A 184 -8.69 5.14 1.07
CA PHE A 184 -8.35 3.87 1.72
C PHE A 184 -8.12 4.01 3.22
N MET A 185 -7.82 5.21 3.71
CA MET A 185 -7.80 5.54 5.14
C MET A 185 -9.20 5.79 5.67
N ILE A 186 -10.01 6.60 4.96
CA ILE A 186 -11.31 7.07 5.45
C ILE A 186 -12.31 5.93 5.54
N LEU A 187 -12.39 5.03 4.54
CA LEU A 187 -13.42 4.02 4.47
C LEU A 187 -13.38 3.00 5.63
N PRO A 188 -12.24 2.38 5.99
CA PRO A 188 -12.17 1.47 7.14
C PRO A 188 -12.36 2.20 8.48
N LEU A 189 -11.86 3.43 8.60
CA LEU A 189 -12.11 4.27 9.77
C LEU A 189 -13.59 4.56 9.94
N TYR A 190 -14.27 4.98 8.89
CA TYR A 190 -15.71 5.21 8.87
C TYR A 190 -16.48 3.93 9.25
N ALA A 191 -16.16 2.80 8.61
CA ALA A 191 -16.85 1.53 8.86
C ALA A 191 -16.70 1.06 10.32
N ASN A 192 -15.56 1.31 10.95
CA ASN A 192 -15.31 1.00 12.35
C ASN A 192 -16.07 1.99 13.27
N LEU A 193 -15.95 3.29 13.01
CA LEU A 193 -16.58 4.34 13.80
C LEU A 193 -18.13 4.29 13.73
N GLU A 194 -18.70 3.90 12.60
CA GLU A 194 -20.15 3.77 12.41
C GLU A 194 -20.76 2.63 13.24
N ARG A 195 -20.01 1.57 13.47
CA ARG A 195 -20.45 0.41 14.27
C ARG A 195 -20.34 0.64 15.78
N ARG A 196 -19.74 1.76 16.18
CA ARG A 196 -19.51 2.05 17.60
C ARG A 196 -20.82 2.32 18.31
N ASP A 197 -20.97 1.74 19.51
CA ASP A 197 -22.08 2.03 20.40
C ASP A 197 -21.94 3.46 20.97
N LEU A 198 -22.90 4.32 20.66
CA LEU A 198 -22.94 5.70 21.15
C LEU A 198 -23.24 5.77 22.64
N VAL A 199 -23.88 4.73 23.21
CA VAL A 199 -24.22 4.65 24.65
C VAL A 199 -22.97 4.81 25.52
N LEU A 200 -21.81 4.32 25.09
CA LEU A 200 -20.57 4.47 25.85
C LEU A 200 -20.14 5.95 25.98
N THR A 201 -20.33 6.75 24.94
CA THR A 201 -20.01 8.18 24.99
C THR A 201 -21.05 8.99 25.74
N GLU A 202 -22.30 8.57 25.71
CA GLU A 202 -23.40 9.18 26.50
C GLU A 202 -23.19 8.89 27.98
N ALA A 203 -22.89 7.64 28.36
CA ALA A 203 -22.61 7.26 29.74
C ALA A 203 -21.40 8.03 30.32
N ALA A 204 -20.36 8.26 29.51
CA ALA A 204 -19.22 9.08 29.91
C ALA A 204 -19.63 10.55 30.16
N ALA A 205 -20.53 11.09 29.33
CA ALA A 205 -21.04 12.45 29.51
C ALA A 205 -21.88 12.57 30.79
N ASP A 206 -22.74 11.55 31.10
CA ASP A 206 -23.53 11.49 32.33
C ASP A 206 -22.63 11.43 33.58
N LEU A 207 -21.46 10.79 33.48
CA LEU A 207 -20.42 10.80 34.52
C LEU A 207 -19.59 12.09 34.58
N GLY A 208 -19.96 13.13 33.80
CA GLY A 208 -19.29 14.43 33.81
C GLY A 208 -18.01 14.51 32.98
N SER A 209 -17.74 13.53 32.10
CA SER A 209 -16.58 13.57 31.22
C SER A 209 -16.74 14.67 30.17
N ARG A 210 -15.68 15.47 29.98
CA ARG A 210 -15.64 16.47 28.89
C ARG A 210 -15.57 15.77 27.52
N PRO A 211 -16.18 16.34 26.44
CA PRO A 211 -16.23 15.70 25.11
C PRO A 211 -14.86 15.28 24.56
N TRP A 212 -13.82 16.07 24.77
CA TRP A 212 -12.46 15.74 24.32
C TRP A 212 -11.84 14.56 25.09
N ARG A 213 -12.19 14.41 26.41
CA ARG A 213 -11.76 13.24 27.19
C ARG A 213 -12.51 11.97 26.76
N ALA A 214 -13.83 12.05 26.60
CA ALA A 214 -14.61 10.95 26.06
C ALA A 214 -14.10 10.51 24.66
N PHE A 215 -13.64 11.45 23.85
CA PHE A 215 -12.99 11.14 22.57
C PHE A 215 -11.69 10.37 22.77
N LEU A 216 -10.77 10.84 23.62
CA LEU A 216 -9.46 10.19 23.83
C LEU A 216 -9.56 8.87 24.57
N ASP A 217 -10.44 8.77 25.58
CA ASP A 217 -10.50 7.62 26.48
C ASP A 217 -11.43 6.51 25.96
N ILE A 218 -12.39 6.84 25.07
CA ILE A 218 -13.37 5.88 24.57
C ILE A 218 -13.33 5.77 23.05
N THR A 219 -13.49 6.90 22.33
CA THR A 219 -13.64 6.86 20.86
C THR A 219 -12.35 6.43 20.18
N LEU A 220 -11.22 7.01 20.56
CA LEU A 220 -9.93 6.72 19.94
C LEU A 220 -9.46 5.27 20.18
N PRO A 221 -9.51 4.72 21.41
CA PRO A 221 -9.17 3.31 21.64
C PRO A 221 -10.09 2.34 20.89
N LEU A 222 -11.40 2.57 20.89
CA LEU A 222 -12.36 1.73 20.16
C LEU A 222 -12.22 1.84 18.64
N SER A 223 -11.58 2.88 18.12
CA SER A 223 -11.29 3.03 16.68
C SER A 223 -9.96 2.42 16.23
N THR A 224 -9.16 1.89 17.17
CA THR A 224 -7.84 1.28 16.87
C THR A 224 -7.89 0.25 15.74
N PRO A 225 -8.85 -0.69 15.67
CA PRO A 225 -8.93 -1.63 14.56
C PRO A 225 -9.13 -0.94 13.20
N GLY A 226 -9.93 0.12 13.16
CA GLY A 226 -10.14 0.94 11.96
C GLY A 226 -8.89 1.73 11.57
N ILE A 227 -8.18 2.30 12.56
CA ILE A 227 -6.92 3.03 12.36
C ILE A 227 -5.87 2.09 11.76
N ILE A 228 -5.66 0.92 12.36
CA ILE A 228 -4.64 -0.03 11.88
C ILE A 228 -4.99 -0.52 10.48
N ALA A 229 -6.26 -0.86 10.22
CA ALA A 229 -6.70 -1.29 8.89
C ALA A 229 -6.48 -0.20 7.84
N GLY A 230 -6.85 1.05 8.14
CA GLY A 230 -6.60 2.20 7.25
C GLY A 230 -5.11 2.46 7.02
N CYS A 231 -4.31 2.42 8.08
CA CYS A 231 -2.86 2.59 7.98
C CYS A 231 -2.22 1.53 7.08
N LEU A 232 -2.59 0.26 7.19
CA LEU A 232 -2.07 -0.80 6.32
C LEU A 232 -2.49 -0.63 4.87
N LEU A 233 -3.76 -0.26 4.63
CA LEU A 233 -4.28 -0.03 3.27
C LEU A 233 -3.64 1.17 2.57
N VAL A 234 -3.07 2.11 3.32
CA VAL A 234 -2.29 3.23 2.77
C VAL A 234 -0.81 2.88 2.70
N PHE A 235 -0.22 2.35 3.77
CA PHE A 235 1.22 2.13 3.88
C PHE A 235 1.75 1.12 2.87
N ILE A 236 1.05 -0.03 2.72
CA ILE A 236 1.51 -1.12 1.85
C ILE A 236 1.62 -0.67 0.39
N PRO A 237 0.58 -0.11 -0.27
CA PRO A 237 0.73 0.34 -1.64
C PRO A 237 1.63 1.57 -1.79
N ALA A 238 1.66 2.48 -0.80
CA ALA A 238 2.55 3.65 -0.83
C ALA A 238 4.03 3.26 -0.81
N LEU A 239 4.40 2.16 -0.13
CA LEU A 239 5.78 1.68 -0.07
C LEU A 239 6.30 1.26 -1.45
N GLY A 240 5.46 0.59 -2.25
CA GLY A 240 5.80 0.12 -3.60
C GLY A 240 5.43 1.11 -4.72
N GLU A 241 5.03 2.34 -4.38
CA GLU A 241 4.60 3.33 -5.37
C GLU A 241 5.77 3.72 -6.30
N PHE A 242 5.49 3.75 -7.61
CA PHE A 242 6.49 4.13 -8.61
C PHE A 242 6.03 5.26 -9.54
N VAL A 243 4.75 5.36 -9.86
CA VAL A 243 4.21 6.32 -10.82
C VAL A 243 4.26 7.75 -10.27
N ILE A 244 3.81 7.93 -9.01
CA ILE A 244 3.78 9.24 -8.36
C ILE A 244 5.19 9.80 -8.20
N PRO A 245 6.19 9.07 -7.61
CA PRO A 245 7.56 9.59 -7.52
C PRO A 245 8.23 9.79 -8.89
N THR A 246 7.87 9.01 -9.92
CA THR A 246 8.41 9.20 -11.27
C THR A 246 7.89 10.47 -11.93
N LEU A 247 6.62 10.83 -11.74
CA LEU A 247 5.98 11.97 -12.41
C LEU A 247 6.04 13.26 -11.58
N LEU A 248 5.92 13.18 -10.27
CA LEU A 248 5.85 14.35 -9.38
C LEU A 248 7.15 14.57 -8.59
N GLY A 249 7.94 13.53 -8.36
CA GLY A 249 9.16 13.59 -7.57
C GLY A 249 10.36 14.17 -8.31
N GLY A 250 11.34 14.64 -7.55
CA GLY A 250 12.63 15.09 -8.05
C GLY A 250 13.62 13.94 -8.27
N LEU A 251 14.85 14.30 -8.62
CA LEU A 251 15.94 13.33 -8.78
C LEU A 251 16.30 12.66 -7.45
N ASP A 252 16.13 13.37 -6.34
CA ASP A 252 16.43 12.88 -4.99
C ASP A 252 15.29 12.06 -4.37
N SER A 253 14.11 12.06 -4.99
CA SER A 253 12.94 11.29 -4.54
C SER A 253 13.00 9.84 -5.02
N LEU A 254 14.11 9.16 -4.71
CA LEU A 254 14.30 7.76 -5.04
C LEU A 254 13.44 6.89 -4.12
N MET A 255 12.50 6.16 -4.72
CA MET A 255 11.68 5.15 -4.04
C MET A 255 11.94 3.77 -4.66
N ILE A 256 11.84 2.74 -3.84
CA ILE A 256 12.19 1.38 -4.26
C ILE A 256 11.29 0.87 -5.39
N GLY A 257 10.01 1.28 -5.44
CA GLY A 257 9.11 0.94 -6.55
C GLY A 257 9.60 1.49 -7.88
N ARG A 258 10.15 2.73 -7.90
CA ARG A 258 10.76 3.32 -9.10
C ARG A 258 12.05 2.59 -9.48
N THR A 259 12.93 2.33 -8.52
CA THR A 259 14.18 1.60 -8.76
C THR A 259 13.89 0.21 -9.34
N LEU A 260 12.91 -0.52 -8.78
CA LEU A 260 12.49 -1.82 -9.29
C LEU A 260 11.98 -1.73 -10.74
N PHE A 261 11.17 -0.71 -11.04
CA PHE A 261 10.66 -0.48 -12.39
C PHE A 261 11.80 -0.21 -13.39
N ASP A 262 12.76 0.61 -12.99
CA ASP A 262 13.92 0.96 -13.83
C ASP A 262 14.80 -0.29 -14.08
N GLU A 263 15.08 -1.11 -13.07
CA GLU A 263 15.83 -2.37 -13.22
C GLU A 263 15.11 -3.34 -14.16
N PHE A 264 13.81 -3.51 -14.00
CA PHE A 264 13.05 -4.47 -14.79
C PHE A 264 12.88 -4.04 -16.26
N PHE A 265 12.51 -2.77 -16.51
CA PHE A 265 12.12 -2.31 -17.84
C PHE A 265 13.23 -1.60 -18.59
N GLN A 266 14.07 -0.78 -17.92
CA GLN A 266 15.12 0.00 -18.55
C GLN A 266 16.44 -0.78 -18.63
N ASN A 267 16.90 -1.29 -17.48
CA ASN A 267 18.15 -2.05 -17.39
C ASN A 267 17.98 -3.49 -17.88
N ARG A 268 16.74 -4.01 -17.90
CA ARG A 268 16.40 -5.39 -18.23
C ARG A 268 17.13 -6.42 -17.37
N ASP A 269 17.49 -6.04 -16.16
CA ASP A 269 18.04 -6.93 -15.15
C ASP A 269 16.91 -7.55 -14.33
N TRP A 270 16.28 -8.59 -14.90
CA TRP A 270 15.17 -9.27 -14.25
C TRP A 270 15.57 -9.99 -12.96
N PRO A 271 16.76 -10.63 -12.89
CA PRO A 271 17.25 -11.23 -11.65
C PRO A 271 17.36 -10.23 -10.50
N LEU A 272 17.98 -9.10 -10.74
CA LEU A 272 18.14 -8.05 -9.74
C LEU A 272 16.80 -7.42 -9.35
N ALA A 273 15.95 -7.07 -10.33
CA ALA A 273 14.59 -6.59 -10.08
C ALA A 273 13.76 -7.56 -9.24
N SER A 274 13.89 -8.89 -9.52
CA SER A 274 13.23 -9.95 -8.77
C SER A 274 13.76 -10.08 -7.34
N ALA A 275 15.05 -9.86 -7.11
CA ALA A 275 15.65 -9.83 -5.78
C ALA A 275 15.15 -8.61 -4.98
N VAL A 276 15.07 -7.43 -5.59
CA VAL A 276 14.45 -6.23 -5.01
C VAL A 276 12.99 -6.50 -4.64
N ALA A 277 12.19 -7.07 -5.55
CA ALA A 277 10.79 -7.39 -5.28
C ALA A 277 10.64 -8.38 -4.12
N THR A 278 11.48 -9.41 -4.06
CA THR A 278 11.47 -10.41 -2.98
C THR A 278 11.78 -9.78 -1.63
N LEU A 279 12.79 -8.92 -1.55
CA LEU A 279 13.14 -8.21 -0.33
C LEU A 279 12.03 -7.24 0.10
N LEU A 280 11.42 -6.52 -0.86
CA LEU A 280 10.27 -5.66 -0.60
C LEU A 280 9.10 -6.45 0.02
N LEU A 281 8.82 -7.63 -0.53
CA LEU A 281 7.76 -8.51 -0.03
C LEU A 281 8.04 -8.98 1.40
N LEU A 282 9.30 -9.31 1.74
CA LEU A 282 9.71 -9.66 3.10
C LEU A 282 9.52 -8.49 4.08
N ILE A 283 9.86 -7.27 3.67
CA ILE A 283 9.64 -6.06 4.48
C ILE A 283 8.14 -5.84 4.74
N LEU A 284 7.27 -6.10 3.74
CA LEU A 284 5.82 -5.97 3.88
C LEU A 284 5.19 -7.01 4.81
N ILE A 285 5.81 -8.17 5.02
CA ILE A 285 5.31 -9.19 5.96
C ILE A 285 5.32 -8.64 7.40
N ILE A 286 6.29 -7.80 7.76
CA ILE A 286 6.45 -7.29 9.13
C ILE A 286 5.20 -6.53 9.62
N PRO A 287 4.69 -5.47 8.95
CA PRO A 287 3.49 -4.77 9.38
C PRO A 287 2.24 -5.67 9.37
N ILE A 288 2.15 -6.63 8.44
CA ILE A 288 1.04 -7.58 8.37
C ILE A 288 1.05 -8.51 9.61
N MET A 289 2.21 -9.04 10.00
CA MET A 289 2.33 -9.89 11.20
C MET A 289 2.00 -9.12 12.48
N ILE A 290 2.43 -7.86 12.58
CA ILE A 290 2.09 -6.99 13.72
C ILE A 290 0.57 -6.82 13.81
N PHE A 291 -0.09 -6.60 12.69
CA PHE A 291 -1.55 -6.47 12.63
C PHE A 291 -2.29 -7.74 13.05
N GLN A 292 -1.86 -8.91 12.56
CA GLN A 292 -2.47 -10.19 12.93
C GLN A 292 -2.37 -10.43 14.44
N LYS A 293 -1.20 -10.17 15.03
CA LYS A 293 -0.99 -10.33 16.47
C LYS A 293 -1.89 -9.41 17.30
N TYR A 294 -2.13 -8.18 16.83
CA TYR A 294 -3.06 -7.25 17.49
C TYR A 294 -4.50 -7.77 17.46
N ARG A 295 -4.95 -8.31 16.33
CA ARG A 295 -6.31 -8.88 16.21
C ARG A 295 -6.54 -10.10 17.11
N GLU A 296 -5.53 -10.95 17.28
CA GLU A 296 -5.62 -12.13 18.16
C GLU A 296 -5.72 -11.77 19.64
N GLN A 297 -5.31 -10.57 20.04
CA GLN A 297 -5.42 -10.10 21.43
C GLN A 297 -6.80 -9.48 21.75
N GLU A 298 -7.61 -9.15 20.75
CA GLU A 298 -8.95 -8.59 20.92
C GLU A 298 -10.07 -9.65 20.83
N THR A 299 -9.75 -10.89 20.42
CA THR A 299 -10.67 -12.04 20.41
C THR A 299 -10.47 -12.92 21.61
#